data_18ac3bf0b73a29e71278024f2b6cffa2
#
_entry.id   18ac3bf0b73a29e71278024f2b6cffa2
#
_cell.length_a   1.000
_cell.length_b   1.000
_cell.length_c   1.000
_cell.angle_alpha   90.00
_cell.angle_beta   90.00
_cell.angle_gamma   90.00
#
_symmetry.space_group_name_H-M   'P 1'
#
loop_
_entity.id
_entity.type
_entity.pdbx_description
1 polymer ?
#
loop_
_entity_poly.entity_id
_entity_poly.type
_entity_poly.pdbx_seq_one_letter_code
_entity_poly.pdbx_strand_id
1 'polypeptide(L)'
;AITALQAEWLRDKGAELAKVLPEDFRYAGVVSCAGALFSTKGKPKFSGSAAPMLLFHGTSDSNVPYNKASVMGIGFYGSKYIAKNLTKEDGAYYFYSAEYVDHELAGTPLFEQCDLIMQFITDYVLEGERLQTTAEVRDINAPRKPTRFTVKEYLATNYKR
;
A
#
# COMPACT_ATOMS: atom_id res chain seq x y z
N ALA A 1 -1.91 -8.45 1.54
CA ALA A 1 -1.69 -7.06 1.05
C ALA A 1 -0.96 -7.04 -0.30
N ILE A 2 0.22 -7.66 -0.41
CA ILE A 2 1.01 -7.67 -1.67
C ILE A 2 0.20 -8.25 -2.83
N THR A 3 -0.50 -9.36 -2.62
CA THR A 3 -1.30 -10.03 -3.67
C THR A 3 -2.41 -9.13 -4.19
N ALA A 4 -3.17 -8.47 -3.32
CA ALA A 4 -4.27 -7.59 -3.73
C ALA A 4 -3.77 -6.37 -4.52
N LEU A 5 -2.72 -5.71 -4.03
CA LEU A 5 -2.08 -4.60 -4.72
C LEU A 5 -1.53 -5.00 -6.09
N GLN A 6 -0.89 -6.18 -6.15
CA GLN A 6 -0.31 -6.70 -7.38
C GLN A 6 -1.40 -7.04 -8.41
N ALA A 7 -2.49 -7.66 -7.97
CA ALA A 7 -3.61 -8.02 -8.83
C ALA A 7 -4.27 -6.77 -9.43
N GLU A 8 -4.55 -5.75 -8.61
CA GLU A 8 -5.11 -4.48 -9.10
C GLU A 8 -4.14 -3.76 -10.05
N TRP A 9 -2.86 -3.69 -9.73
CA TRP A 9 -1.88 -3.07 -10.62
C TRP A 9 -1.76 -3.80 -11.97
N LEU A 10 -1.78 -5.13 -11.99
CA LEU A 10 -1.75 -5.91 -13.22
C LEU A 10 -3.02 -5.70 -14.06
N ARG A 11 -4.18 -5.63 -13.40
CA ARG A 11 -5.46 -5.32 -14.05
C ARG A 11 -5.44 -3.90 -14.65
N ASP A 12 -5.09 -2.92 -13.83
CA ASP A 12 -5.11 -1.50 -14.22
C ASP A 12 -4.23 -1.19 -15.44
N LYS A 13 -3.07 -1.81 -15.52
CA LYS A 13 -2.16 -1.65 -16.67
C LYS A 13 -2.46 -2.57 -17.86
N GLY A 14 -3.50 -3.38 -17.82
CA GLY A 14 -3.86 -4.33 -18.89
C GLY A 14 -2.81 -5.41 -19.13
N ALA A 15 -2.19 -5.93 -18.05
CA ALA A 15 -1.16 -6.97 -18.17
C ALA A 15 -1.74 -8.28 -18.71
N GLU A 16 -0.92 -9.07 -19.41
CA GLU A 16 -1.33 -10.37 -19.99
C GLU A 16 -1.96 -11.30 -18.95
N LEU A 17 -1.39 -11.35 -17.74
CA LEU A 17 -1.92 -12.15 -16.63
C LEU A 17 -3.32 -11.72 -16.17
N ALA A 18 -3.72 -10.50 -16.43
CA ALA A 18 -5.04 -9.99 -16.06
C ALA A 18 -6.12 -10.32 -17.13
N LYS A 19 -5.75 -10.78 -18.31
CA LYS A 19 -6.68 -11.14 -19.39
C LYS A 19 -7.54 -12.39 -19.10
N VAL A 20 -7.25 -13.09 -18.02
CA VAL A 20 -8.13 -14.16 -17.50
C VAL A 20 -9.40 -13.62 -16.84
N LEU A 21 -9.42 -12.33 -16.50
CA LEU A 21 -10.57 -11.63 -15.96
C LEU A 21 -11.47 -11.13 -17.10
N PRO A 22 -12.79 -11.02 -16.91
CA PRO A 22 -13.68 -10.36 -17.86
C PRO A 22 -13.20 -8.93 -18.19
N GLU A 23 -13.46 -8.46 -19.41
CA GLU A 23 -13.00 -7.13 -19.86
C GLU A 23 -13.56 -5.97 -19.00
N ASP A 24 -14.75 -6.14 -18.51
CA ASP A 24 -15.46 -5.18 -17.65
C ASP A 24 -15.13 -5.36 -16.16
N PHE A 25 -14.34 -6.37 -15.79
CA PHE A 25 -14.00 -6.62 -14.39
C PHE A 25 -13.24 -5.43 -13.77
N ARG A 26 -13.72 -5.02 -12.59
CA ARG A 26 -13.07 -3.99 -11.76
C ARG A 26 -13.11 -4.44 -10.30
N TYR A 27 -12.01 -4.26 -9.59
CA TYR A 27 -12.04 -4.34 -8.13
C TYR A 27 -12.81 -3.13 -7.60
N ALA A 28 -13.71 -3.35 -6.65
CA ALA A 28 -14.47 -2.27 -6.01
C ALA A 28 -13.57 -1.36 -5.16
N GLY A 29 -12.57 -1.94 -4.52
CA GLY A 29 -11.54 -1.24 -3.73
C GLY A 29 -10.45 -2.19 -3.29
N VAL A 30 -9.35 -1.65 -2.77
CA VAL A 30 -8.24 -2.43 -2.22
C VAL A 30 -7.93 -1.95 -0.81
N VAL A 31 -7.94 -2.85 0.16
CA VAL A 31 -7.42 -2.60 1.52
C VAL A 31 -6.06 -3.30 1.64
N SER A 32 -5.03 -2.53 1.93
CA SER A 32 -3.65 -3.01 2.02
C SER A 32 -3.02 -2.67 3.36
N CYS A 33 -2.74 -3.70 4.15
CA CYS A 33 -2.08 -3.61 5.45
C CYS A 33 -0.59 -3.91 5.29
N ALA A 34 0.28 -2.90 5.42
CA ALA A 34 1.74 -2.97 5.26
C ALA A 34 2.18 -3.64 3.95
N GLY A 35 1.52 -3.33 2.84
CA GLY A 35 1.78 -3.96 1.55
C GLY A 35 2.76 -3.19 0.67
N ALA A 36 3.28 -3.87 -0.34
CA ALA A 36 4.10 -3.28 -1.40
C ALA A 36 3.83 -3.95 -2.74
N LEU A 37 4.08 -3.23 -3.82
CA LEU A 37 4.18 -3.79 -5.16
C LEU A 37 5.60 -4.29 -5.42
N PHE A 38 5.70 -5.44 -6.09
CA PHE A 38 6.96 -5.89 -6.66
C PHE A 38 6.99 -5.66 -8.17
N SER A 39 8.03 -5.01 -8.67
CA SER A 39 8.21 -4.78 -10.10
C SER A 39 9.60 -5.22 -10.58
N THR A 40 9.62 -5.92 -11.70
CA THR A 40 10.84 -6.30 -12.44
C THR A 40 11.04 -5.44 -13.70
N LYS A 41 10.07 -4.60 -14.05
CA LYS A 41 10.05 -3.82 -15.29
C LYS A 41 9.93 -2.31 -15.04
N GLY A 42 10.79 -1.78 -14.16
CA GLY A 42 10.78 -0.36 -13.84
C GLY A 42 9.79 0.02 -12.74
N LYS A 43 9.58 1.30 -12.54
CA LYS A 43 8.72 1.84 -11.48
C LYS A 43 7.25 1.56 -11.82
N PRO A 44 6.50 0.91 -10.91
CA PRO A 44 5.07 0.71 -11.12
C PRO A 44 4.33 2.05 -11.14
N LYS A 45 3.32 2.13 -12.02
CA LYS A 45 2.39 3.24 -12.09
C LYS A 45 0.98 2.70 -12.12
N PHE A 46 0.07 3.39 -11.46
CA PHE A 46 -1.37 3.21 -11.61
C PHE A 46 -1.92 4.26 -12.58
N SER A 47 -3.06 3.99 -13.15
CA SER A 47 -3.85 5.00 -13.88
C SER A 47 -4.81 5.73 -12.93
N GLY A 48 -5.45 6.80 -13.40
CA GLY A 48 -6.50 7.48 -12.64
C GLY A 48 -7.79 6.66 -12.50
N SER A 49 -7.92 5.55 -13.22
CA SER A 49 -9.03 4.59 -13.15
C SER A 49 -8.75 3.37 -12.26
N ALA A 50 -7.63 3.36 -11.54
CA ALA A 50 -7.35 2.33 -10.54
C ALA A 50 -8.44 2.33 -9.45
N ALA A 51 -8.72 1.15 -8.91
CA ALA A 51 -9.65 1.01 -7.78
C ALA A 51 -9.19 1.89 -6.59
N PRO A 52 -10.11 2.48 -5.83
CA PRO A 52 -9.76 3.24 -4.63
C PRO A 52 -8.99 2.36 -3.64
N MET A 53 -8.02 2.93 -2.95
CA MET A 53 -7.11 2.18 -2.08
C MET A 53 -7.09 2.73 -0.65
N LEU A 54 -7.33 1.87 0.33
CA LEU A 54 -7.02 2.11 1.72
C LEU A 54 -5.68 1.46 2.05
N LEU A 55 -4.69 2.28 2.39
CA LEU A 55 -3.31 1.86 2.60
C LEU A 55 -2.92 2.10 4.06
N PHE A 56 -2.60 1.07 4.82
CA PHE A 56 -2.00 1.18 6.15
C PHE A 56 -0.52 0.86 6.08
N HIS A 57 0.35 1.71 6.68
CA HIS A 57 1.77 1.40 6.73
C HIS A 57 2.50 2.14 7.86
N GLY A 58 3.35 1.41 8.57
CA GLY A 58 4.24 1.96 9.57
C GLY A 58 5.49 2.58 8.94
N THR A 59 5.91 3.75 9.43
CA THR A 59 7.09 4.44 8.85
C THR A 59 8.40 3.73 9.14
N SER A 60 8.43 2.88 10.18
CA SER A 60 9.60 2.11 10.62
C SER A 60 9.53 0.64 10.24
N ASP A 61 8.67 0.28 9.28
CA ASP A 61 8.50 -1.10 8.84
C ASP A 61 9.83 -1.68 8.35
N SER A 62 10.29 -2.73 9.06
CA SER A 62 11.55 -3.43 8.79
C SER A 62 11.40 -4.61 7.82
N ASN A 63 10.17 -5.07 7.56
CA ASN A 63 9.88 -6.21 6.69
C ASN A 63 9.46 -5.79 5.28
N VAL A 64 8.65 -4.75 5.16
CA VAL A 64 8.15 -4.24 3.89
C VAL A 64 8.47 -2.75 3.78
N PRO A 65 9.13 -2.29 2.71
CA PRO A 65 9.55 -0.90 2.64
C PRO A 65 8.35 0.05 2.61
N TYR A 66 8.29 0.97 3.56
CA TYR A 66 7.29 2.03 3.64
C TYR A 66 7.20 2.88 2.37
N ASN A 67 8.34 3.22 1.77
CA ASN A 67 8.40 3.97 0.51
C ASN A 67 8.80 3.05 -0.64
N LYS A 68 10.10 2.78 -0.82
CA LYS A 68 10.62 1.89 -1.85
C LYS A 68 11.98 1.33 -1.47
N ALA A 69 12.25 0.10 -1.91
CA ALA A 69 13.55 -0.54 -1.93
C ALA A 69 13.76 -1.14 -3.32
N SER A 70 14.48 -0.43 -4.19
CA SER A 70 14.67 -0.85 -5.58
C SER A 70 16.03 -0.44 -6.12
N VAL A 71 16.57 -1.29 -7.00
CA VAL A 71 17.80 -1.03 -7.77
C VAL A 71 17.44 -1.05 -9.25
N MET A 72 17.80 -0.01 -9.99
CA MET A 72 17.49 0.15 -11.42
C MET A 72 16.01 -0.09 -11.77
N GLY A 73 15.09 0.23 -10.83
CA GLY A 73 13.65 0.06 -11.02
C GLY A 73 13.10 -1.34 -10.70
N ILE A 74 13.97 -2.29 -10.36
CA ILE A 74 13.56 -3.63 -9.91
C ILE A 74 13.51 -3.61 -8.37
N GLY A 75 12.41 -4.05 -7.78
CA GLY A 75 12.25 -4.10 -6.33
C GLY A 75 10.85 -3.83 -5.83
N PHE A 76 10.77 -3.47 -4.56
CA PHE A 76 9.52 -3.24 -3.83
C PHE A 76 9.18 -1.75 -3.74
N TYR A 77 7.88 -1.45 -3.86
CA TYR A 77 7.30 -0.12 -3.81
C TYR A 77 6.14 -0.10 -2.83
N GLY A 78 6.36 0.48 -1.64
CA GLY A 78 5.42 0.48 -0.53
C GLY A 78 4.34 1.53 -0.61
N SER A 79 3.51 1.60 0.43
CA SER A 79 2.29 2.41 0.46
C SER A 79 2.54 3.89 0.20
N LYS A 80 3.61 4.48 0.75
CA LYS A 80 3.95 5.89 0.47
C LYS A 80 4.25 6.14 -1.00
N TYR A 81 4.91 5.21 -1.68
CA TYR A 81 5.16 5.31 -3.12
C TYR A 81 3.85 5.21 -3.90
N ILE A 82 2.98 4.26 -3.52
CA ILE A 82 1.69 4.02 -4.16
C ILE A 82 0.80 5.27 -4.03
N ALA A 83 0.63 5.81 -2.81
CA ALA A 83 -0.15 7.02 -2.57
C ALA A 83 0.36 8.21 -3.41
N LYS A 84 1.68 8.44 -3.45
CA LYS A 84 2.29 9.48 -4.30
C LYS A 84 2.04 9.26 -5.80
N ASN A 85 1.97 8.03 -6.25
CA ASN A 85 1.66 7.74 -7.64
C ASN A 85 0.18 8.01 -7.92
N LEU A 86 -0.73 7.55 -7.07
CA LEU A 86 -2.16 7.83 -7.18
C LEU A 86 -2.46 9.33 -7.15
N THR A 87 -1.76 10.10 -6.30
CA THR A 87 -1.88 11.57 -6.31
C THR A 87 -1.59 12.19 -7.67
N LYS A 88 -0.59 11.70 -8.38
CA LYS A 88 -0.20 12.25 -9.70
C LYS A 88 -1.15 11.88 -10.83
N GLU A 89 -1.83 10.78 -10.68
CA GLU A 89 -2.72 10.22 -11.70
C GLU A 89 -4.20 10.41 -11.33
N ASP A 90 -4.51 11.30 -10.35
CA ASP A 90 -5.85 11.58 -9.85
C ASP A 90 -6.62 10.34 -9.36
N GLY A 91 -5.90 9.31 -8.88
CA GLY A 91 -6.49 8.12 -8.27
C GLY A 91 -6.96 8.38 -6.84
N ALA A 92 -8.08 7.74 -6.45
CA ALA A 92 -8.64 7.88 -5.11
C ALA A 92 -7.91 6.99 -4.08
N TYR A 93 -7.61 7.53 -2.91
CA TYR A 93 -6.99 6.76 -1.84
C TYR A 93 -7.18 7.37 -0.45
N TYR A 94 -7.12 6.52 0.57
CA TYR A 94 -6.88 6.90 1.95
C TYR A 94 -5.58 6.23 2.43
N PHE A 95 -4.57 7.01 2.81
CA PHE A 95 -3.30 6.51 3.31
C PHE A 95 -3.15 6.81 4.79
N TYR A 96 -3.22 5.76 5.63
CA TYR A 96 -2.95 5.79 7.07
C TYR A 96 -1.46 5.51 7.31
N SER A 97 -0.71 6.54 7.65
CA SER A 97 0.72 6.50 7.89
C SER A 97 1.01 6.58 9.39
N ALA A 98 1.41 5.48 10.01
CA ALA A 98 1.71 5.45 11.44
C ALA A 98 3.20 5.67 11.72
N GLU A 99 3.53 6.79 12.40
CA GLU A 99 4.91 7.13 12.74
C GLU A 99 5.51 6.15 13.75
N TYR A 100 6.74 5.71 13.48
CA TYR A 100 7.53 4.80 14.34
C TYR A 100 6.93 3.41 14.57
N VAL A 101 5.86 3.06 13.88
CA VAL A 101 5.27 1.73 13.90
C VAL A 101 6.02 0.84 12.90
N ASP A 102 6.31 -0.39 13.29
CA ASP A 102 6.96 -1.41 12.47
C ASP A 102 5.91 -2.21 11.66
N HIS A 103 6.12 -3.48 11.43
CA HIS A 103 5.27 -4.34 10.60
C HIS A 103 3.97 -4.79 11.28
N GLU A 104 3.67 -4.31 12.48
CA GLU A 104 2.42 -4.62 13.21
C GLU A 104 1.17 -4.28 12.39
N LEU A 105 1.23 -3.21 11.57
CA LEU A 105 0.13 -2.84 10.66
C LEU A 105 -0.14 -3.85 9.53
N ALA A 106 0.58 -4.95 9.47
CA ALA A 106 0.24 -6.06 8.56
C ALA A 106 -1.04 -6.80 8.96
N GLY A 107 -1.44 -6.70 10.24
CA GLY A 107 -2.60 -7.41 10.77
C GLY A 107 -3.49 -6.58 11.70
N THR A 108 -2.93 -5.70 12.53
CA THR A 108 -3.69 -4.96 13.54
C THR A 108 -4.85 -4.11 12.98
N PRO A 109 -4.78 -3.50 11.77
CA PRO A 109 -5.90 -2.72 11.26
C PRO A 109 -7.20 -3.49 11.08
N LEU A 110 -7.12 -4.80 10.86
CA LEU A 110 -8.32 -5.65 10.72
C LEU A 110 -9.13 -5.79 12.02
N PHE A 111 -8.55 -5.40 13.15
CA PHE A 111 -9.17 -5.46 14.47
C PHE A 111 -9.30 -4.08 15.11
N GLU A 112 -8.31 -3.21 14.91
CA GLU A 112 -8.20 -1.93 15.60
C GLU A 112 -8.73 -0.75 14.78
N GLN A 113 -8.88 -0.92 13.46
CA GLN A 113 -9.28 0.13 12.53
C GLN A 113 -10.52 -0.27 11.71
N CYS A 114 -11.39 -1.11 12.27
CA CYS A 114 -12.61 -1.57 11.59
C CYS A 114 -13.49 -0.40 11.16
N ASP A 115 -13.65 0.62 12.00
CA ASP A 115 -14.47 1.80 11.69
C ASP A 115 -13.91 2.57 10.49
N LEU A 116 -12.60 2.75 10.41
CA LEU A 116 -11.95 3.39 9.25
C LEU A 116 -12.10 2.54 7.98
N ILE A 117 -12.00 1.21 8.10
CA ILE A 117 -12.21 0.31 6.96
C ILE A 117 -13.67 0.41 6.47
N MET A 118 -14.62 0.42 7.39
CA MET A 118 -16.04 0.56 7.06
C MET A 118 -16.34 1.93 6.44
N GLN A 119 -15.78 3.00 7.00
CA GLN A 119 -15.91 4.34 6.42
C GLN A 119 -15.34 4.39 4.99
N PHE A 120 -14.14 3.84 4.77
CA PHE A 120 -13.56 3.75 3.42
C PHE A 120 -14.47 2.99 2.45
N ILE A 121 -15.04 1.87 2.89
CA ILE A 121 -15.98 1.10 2.04
C ILE A 121 -17.21 1.95 1.71
N THR A 122 -17.78 2.64 2.68
CA THR A 122 -18.95 3.49 2.45
C THR A 122 -18.62 4.63 1.49
N ASP A 123 -17.65 5.46 1.82
CA ASP A 123 -17.37 6.71 1.10
C ASP A 123 -16.77 6.44 -0.30
N TYR A 124 -15.71 5.61 -0.35
CA TYR A 124 -14.95 5.43 -1.60
C TYR A 124 -15.50 4.35 -2.51
N VAL A 125 -16.10 3.30 -1.94
CA VAL A 125 -16.57 2.15 -2.73
C VAL A 125 -18.06 2.25 -3.05
N LEU A 126 -18.91 2.51 -2.06
CA LEU A 126 -20.36 2.53 -2.24
C LEU A 126 -20.86 3.88 -2.77
N GLU A 127 -20.38 4.99 -2.22
CA GLU A 127 -20.75 6.34 -2.63
C GLU A 127 -19.88 6.87 -3.79
N GLY A 128 -18.75 6.23 -4.05
CA GLY A 128 -17.87 6.54 -5.17
C GLY A 128 -17.11 7.86 -5.03
N GLU A 129 -16.86 8.31 -3.80
CA GLU A 129 -16.09 9.52 -3.56
C GLU A 129 -14.66 9.40 -4.06
N ARG A 130 -14.17 10.44 -4.71
CA ARG A 130 -12.83 10.49 -5.28
C ARG A 130 -11.93 11.42 -4.48
N LEU A 131 -11.67 11.04 -3.24
CA LEU A 131 -10.82 11.80 -2.33
C LEU A 131 -9.39 11.25 -2.30
N GLN A 132 -8.45 12.12 -2.00
CA GLN A 132 -7.03 11.79 -1.75
C GLN A 132 -6.67 12.22 -0.34
N THR A 133 -6.65 11.28 0.59
CA THR A 133 -6.44 11.55 2.01
C THR A 133 -5.13 10.90 2.48
N THR A 134 -4.33 11.65 3.21
CA THR A 134 -3.19 11.11 3.96
C THR A 134 -3.34 11.52 5.43
N ALA A 135 -3.48 10.55 6.31
CA ALA A 135 -3.50 10.72 7.76
C ALA A 135 -2.15 10.28 8.34
N GLU A 136 -1.40 11.22 8.91
CA GLU A 136 -0.18 10.92 9.66
C GLU A 136 -0.54 10.79 11.14
N VAL A 137 -0.39 9.58 11.66
CA VAL A 137 -0.76 9.23 13.04
C VAL A 137 0.50 8.93 13.84
N ARG A 138 0.58 9.50 15.04
CA ARG A 138 1.69 9.29 15.96
C ARG A 138 1.16 9.08 17.37
N ASP A 139 1.56 7.98 18.00
CA ASP A 139 1.48 7.84 19.45
C ASP A 139 2.66 8.59 20.09
N ILE A 140 2.35 9.67 20.81
CA ILE A 140 3.36 10.50 21.47
C ILE A 140 4.08 9.79 22.63
N ASN A 141 3.49 8.70 23.14
CA ASN A 141 4.04 7.88 24.20
C ASN A 141 4.90 6.72 23.68
N ALA A 142 4.78 6.40 22.38
CA ALA A 142 5.56 5.34 21.78
C ALA A 142 7.03 5.75 21.58
N PRO A 143 8.00 4.83 21.77
CA PRO A 143 9.40 5.13 21.54
C PRO A 143 9.64 5.44 20.06
N ARG A 144 10.49 6.42 19.79
CA ARG A 144 10.91 6.75 18.43
C ARG A 144 11.82 5.64 17.88
N LYS A 145 11.35 4.95 16.86
CA LYS A 145 12.14 3.93 16.13
C LYS A 145 12.79 4.55 14.87
N PRO A 146 13.92 3.99 14.38
CA PRO A 146 14.47 4.40 13.09
C PRO A 146 13.43 4.23 11.97
N THR A 147 13.36 5.20 11.08
CA THR A 147 12.42 5.21 9.94
C THR A 147 13.02 4.68 8.65
N ARG A 148 14.06 3.84 8.72
CA ARG A 148 14.84 3.46 7.55
C ARG A 148 14.83 1.95 7.34
N PHE A 149 14.06 1.52 6.33
CA PHE A 149 14.20 0.18 5.77
C PHE A 149 15.59 0.03 5.11
N THR A 150 16.32 -1.01 5.49
CA THR A 150 17.55 -1.41 4.81
C THR A 150 17.48 -2.89 4.44
N VAL A 151 18.04 -3.25 3.30
CA VAL A 151 18.14 -4.66 2.87
C VAL A 151 18.87 -5.50 3.92
N LYS A 152 19.86 -4.92 4.62
CA LYS A 152 20.60 -5.60 5.70
C LYS A 152 19.69 -5.96 6.87
N GLU A 153 18.85 -5.04 7.32
CA GLU A 153 17.88 -5.28 8.41
C GLU A 153 16.83 -6.30 7.98
N TYR A 154 16.29 -6.17 6.76
CA TYR A 154 15.38 -7.16 6.20
C TYR A 154 15.96 -8.57 6.21
N LEU A 155 17.19 -8.75 5.73
CA LEU A 155 17.86 -10.04 5.74
C LEU A 155 18.13 -10.54 7.17
N ALA A 156 18.54 -9.67 8.08
CA ALA A 156 18.77 -10.01 9.48
C ALA A 156 17.50 -10.45 10.21
N THR A 157 16.35 -9.87 9.87
CA THR A 157 15.07 -10.19 10.51
C THR A 157 14.45 -11.48 9.94
N ASN A 158 14.52 -11.69 8.62
CA ASN A 158 13.81 -12.78 7.97
C ASN A 158 14.67 -14.04 7.74
N TYR A 159 15.99 -13.94 7.80
CA TYR A 159 16.92 -15.04 7.49
C TYR A 159 17.98 -15.27 8.58
N LYS A 160 17.70 -14.91 9.85
CA LYS A 160 18.54 -15.35 10.97
C LYS A 160 18.46 -16.87 11.04
N ARG A 161 19.57 -17.53 10.68
CA ARG A 161 19.84 -18.91 11.07
C ARG A 161 20.38 -18.95 12.48
#